data_68352bd7a2678c18ab36c0e73ccfcd92
#
_entry.id   68352bd7a2678c18ab36c0e73ccfcd92
#
_cell.length_a   1.000
_cell.length_b   1.000
_cell.length_c   1.000
_cell.angle_alpha   90.00
_cell.angle_beta   90.00
_cell.angle_gamma   90.00
#
_symmetry.space_group_name_H-M   'P 1'
#
loop_
_entity.id
_entity.type
_entity.pdbx_description
1 polymer ?
#
loop_
_entity_poly.entity_id
_entity_poly.type
_entity_poly.pdbx_seq_one_letter_code
_entity_poly.pdbx_strand_id
1 'polypeptide(L)'
;KTVFSWSMYDFANQPFTTLIVTFIFSAYYTQAIAPDIHNGTFLWSIGIAITALFVAFISPLMGALADQGGYRKILLIFWSWICILSTIFLFFTYEGQIYIALFWFVIANIGFEMGSVFCNAYLPHIAPKDKIGRISGYGWSLGYVGGLIALMISLFLFVQPHKPIFNLKKNSSINNIPV
;
A
#
# COMPACT_ATOMS: atom_id res chain seq x y z
N LYS A 1 4.84 -25.46 -0.62
CA LYS A 1 5.74 -24.34 -1.00
C LYS A 1 4.96 -23.22 -1.69
N THR A 2 4.15 -23.50 -2.70
CA THR A 2 3.43 -22.48 -3.49
C THR A 2 2.47 -21.63 -2.66
N VAL A 3 1.67 -22.23 -1.78
CA VAL A 3 0.76 -21.51 -0.88
C VAL A 3 1.56 -20.59 0.06
N PHE A 4 2.68 -21.04 0.59
CA PHE A 4 3.53 -20.22 1.45
C PHE A 4 4.09 -19.00 0.68
N SER A 5 4.61 -19.20 -0.54
CA SER A 5 5.10 -18.08 -1.34
C SER A 5 4.00 -17.07 -1.69
N TRP A 6 2.78 -17.55 -1.94
CA TRP A 6 1.61 -16.71 -2.17
C TRP A 6 1.25 -15.88 -0.91
N SER A 7 1.23 -16.51 0.27
CA SER A 7 0.96 -15.81 1.54
C SER A 7 2.08 -14.82 1.91
N MET A 8 3.34 -15.11 1.51
CA MET A 8 4.46 -14.17 1.71
C MET A 8 4.35 -12.92 0.85
N TYR A 9 3.66 -12.99 -0.29
CA TYR A 9 3.34 -11.78 -1.06
C TYR A 9 2.43 -10.85 -0.24
N ASP A 10 1.37 -11.38 0.36
CA ASP A 10 0.48 -10.60 1.24
C ASP A 10 1.25 -10.00 2.41
N PHE A 11 2.10 -10.79 3.06
CA PHE A 11 2.96 -10.32 4.14
C PHE A 11 3.84 -9.12 3.71
N ALA A 12 4.44 -9.18 2.53
CA ALA A 12 5.33 -8.13 2.02
C ALA A 12 4.55 -6.91 1.50
N ASN A 13 3.33 -7.09 1.02
CA ASN A 13 2.52 -6.04 0.40
C ASN A 13 1.69 -5.23 1.42
N GLN A 14 1.26 -5.85 2.51
CA GLN A 14 0.41 -5.24 3.53
C GLN A 14 1.02 -4.01 4.24
N PRO A 15 2.34 -3.88 4.42
CA PRO A 15 2.96 -2.66 4.92
C PRO A 15 2.55 -1.39 4.15
N PHE A 16 2.32 -1.48 2.84
CA PHE A 16 1.84 -0.33 2.06
C PHE A 16 0.49 0.19 2.59
N THR A 17 -0.50 -0.68 2.75
CA THR A 17 -1.81 -0.29 3.29
C THR A 17 -1.69 0.27 4.70
N THR A 18 -0.90 -0.39 5.54
CA THR A 18 -0.76 0.02 6.95
C THR A 18 -0.03 1.35 7.08
N LEU A 19 1.14 1.51 6.43
CA LEU A 19 1.97 2.69 6.62
C LEU A 19 1.52 3.88 5.76
N ILE A 20 1.21 3.62 4.48
CA ILE A 20 0.90 4.69 3.54
C ILE A 20 -0.58 5.05 3.57
N VAL A 21 -1.47 4.07 3.37
CA VAL A 21 -2.90 4.36 3.22
C VAL A 21 -3.54 4.77 4.55
N THR A 22 -3.15 4.11 5.66
CA THR A 22 -3.92 4.20 6.91
C THR A 22 -3.27 5.08 7.97
N PHE A 23 -2.00 4.87 8.32
CA PHE A 23 -1.47 5.45 9.56
C PHE A 23 -0.46 6.58 9.36
N ILE A 24 0.67 6.36 8.67
CA ILE A 24 1.77 7.31 8.71
C ILE A 24 1.65 8.36 7.61
N PHE A 25 1.63 7.93 6.34
CA PHE A 25 1.63 8.89 5.25
C PHE A 25 0.28 9.64 5.12
N SER A 26 -0.85 8.98 5.40
CA SER A 26 -2.16 9.64 5.43
C SER A 26 -2.21 10.75 6.47
N ALA A 27 -1.68 10.52 7.68
CA ALA A 27 -1.57 11.53 8.71
C ALA A 27 -0.62 12.67 8.29
N TYR A 28 0.55 12.34 7.73
CA TYR A 28 1.50 13.32 7.21
C TYR A 28 0.88 14.16 6.09
N TYR A 29 0.18 13.53 5.15
CA TYR A 29 -0.50 14.23 4.07
C TYR A 29 -1.54 15.22 4.57
N THR A 30 -2.39 14.80 5.50
CA THR A 30 -3.50 15.63 6.00
C THR A 30 -3.06 16.72 6.96
N GLN A 31 -1.95 16.53 7.70
CA GLN A 31 -1.53 17.45 8.75
C GLN A 31 -0.33 18.33 8.37
N ALA A 32 0.53 17.87 7.45
CA ALA A 32 1.75 18.57 7.09
C ALA A 32 1.79 19.02 5.62
N ILE A 33 1.31 18.19 4.67
CA ILE A 33 1.34 18.54 3.24
C ILE A 33 0.17 19.45 2.88
N ALA A 34 -1.04 19.16 3.38
CA ALA A 34 -2.24 19.93 3.10
C ALA A 34 -2.28 21.25 3.90
N PRO A 35 -2.92 22.32 3.37
CA PRO A 35 -3.00 23.62 4.04
C PRO A 35 -3.86 23.56 5.30
N ASP A 36 -4.82 22.66 5.35
CA ASP A 36 -5.67 22.39 6.50
C ASP A 36 -6.16 20.93 6.48
N ILE A 37 -6.53 20.41 7.65
CA ILE A 37 -6.93 19.02 7.85
C ILE A 37 -8.19 18.66 7.05
N HIS A 38 -9.15 19.58 6.89
CA HIS A 38 -10.40 19.31 6.19
C HIS A 38 -10.15 19.10 4.69
N ASN A 39 -9.41 20.01 4.06
CA ASN A 39 -9.02 19.87 2.64
C ASN A 39 -8.13 18.66 2.43
N GLY A 40 -7.18 18.40 3.34
CA GLY A 40 -6.32 17.22 3.28
C GLY A 40 -7.14 15.92 3.32
N THR A 41 -8.05 15.79 4.26
CA THR A 41 -8.91 14.61 4.39
C THR A 41 -9.84 14.45 3.19
N PHE A 42 -10.40 15.54 2.68
CA PHE A 42 -11.25 15.53 1.50
C PHE A 42 -10.50 15.04 0.24
N LEU A 43 -9.33 15.62 -0.03
CA LEU A 43 -8.50 15.23 -1.17
C LEU A 43 -7.98 13.80 -1.05
N TRP A 44 -7.62 13.36 0.16
CA TRP A 44 -7.23 11.98 0.42
C TRP A 44 -8.36 11.00 0.10
N SER A 45 -9.57 11.31 0.53
CA SER A 45 -10.76 10.51 0.25
C SER A 45 -11.07 10.46 -1.25
N ILE A 46 -10.87 11.57 -1.99
CA ILE A 46 -10.98 11.60 -3.45
C ILE A 46 -9.93 10.68 -4.08
N GLY A 47 -8.68 10.71 -3.60
CA GLY A 47 -7.62 9.82 -4.10
C GLY A 47 -7.98 8.34 -3.95
N ILE A 48 -8.52 7.96 -2.79
CA ILE A 48 -9.02 6.60 -2.54
C ILE A 48 -10.18 6.26 -3.49
N ALA A 49 -11.14 7.18 -3.67
CA ALA A 49 -12.30 6.97 -4.54
C ALA A 49 -11.88 6.82 -6.01
N ILE A 50 -10.94 7.62 -6.50
CA ILE A 50 -10.38 7.49 -7.87
C ILE A 50 -9.73 6.12 -8.05
N THR A 51 -8.93 5.69 -7.08
CA THR A 51 -8.32 4.34 -7.11
C THR A 51 -9.39 3.26 -7.18
N ALA A 52 -10.39 3.31 -6.31
CA ALA A 52 -11.46 2.31 -6.27
C ALA A 52 -12.24 2.25 -7.59
N LEU A 53 -12.59 3.39 -8.17
CA LEU A 53 -13.24 3.46 -9.47
C LEU A 53 -12.37 2.88 -10.58
N PHE A 54 -11.11 3.26 -10.65
CA PHE A 54 -10.18 2.71 -11.64
C PHE A 54 -10.10 1.19 -11.55
N VAL A 55 -9.89 0.66 -10.34
CA VAL A 55 -9.77 -0.77 -10.11
C VAL A 55 -11.08 -1.49 -10.44
N ALA A 56 -12.23 -0.93 -10.05
CA ALA A 56 -13.54 -1.53 -10.35
C ALA A 56 -13.79 -1.71 -11.86
N PHE A 57 -13.38 -0.74 -12.67
CA PHE A 57 -13.58 -0.83 -14.12
C PHE A 57 -12.49 -1.62 -14.85
N ILE A 58 -11.25 -1.52 -14.41
CA ILE A 58 -10.10 -2.08 -15.12
C ILE A 58 -9.82 -3.53 -14.70
N SER A 59 -10.08 -3.91 -13.45
CA SER A 59 -9.73 -5.25 -12.98
C SER A 59 -10.45 -6.39 -13.72
N PRO A 60 -11.74 -6.29 -14.12
CA PRO A 60 -12.38 -7.35 -14.89
C PRO A 60 -11.77 -7.52 -16.30
N LEU A 61 -11.43 -6.40 -16.94
CA LEU A 61 -10.81 -6.41 -18.27
C LEU A 61 -9.41 -7.03 -18.23
N MET A 62 -8.61 -6.58 -17.27
CA MET A 62 -7.25 -7.10 -17.08
C MET A 62 -7.25 -8.54 -16.59
N GLY A 63 -8.23 -8.94 -15.77
CA GLY A 63 -8.44 -10.32 -15.36
C GLY A 63 -8.70 -11.24 -16.56
N ALA A 64 -9.61 -10.86 -17.45
CA ALA A 64 -9.91 -11.61 -18.66
C ALA A 64 -8.69 -11.76 -19.59
N LEU A 65 -7.91 -10.70 -19.77
CA LEU A 65 -6.65 -10.74 -20.54
C LEU A 65 -5.61 -11.65 -19.88
N ALA A 66 -5.50 -11.60 -18.55
CA ALA A 66 -4.57 -12.43 -17.81
C ALA A 66 -4.89 -13.93 -17.92
N ASP A 67 -6.19 -14.27 -17.96
CA ASP A 67 -6.66 -15.66 -18.06
C ASP A 67 -6.44 -16.25 -19.45
N GLN A 68 -6.70 -15.48 -20.50
CA GLN A 68 -6.54 -15.94 -21.88
C GLN A 68 -5.07 -16.13 -22.28
N GLY A 69 -4.18 -15.25 -21.81
CA GLY A 69 -2.79 -15.23 -22.26
C GLY A 69 -1.76 -15.80 -21.29
N GLY A 70 -2.16 -16.26 -20.11
CA GLY A 70 -1.22 -16.71 -19.07
C GLY A 70 -0.37 -15.57 -18.48
N TYR A 71 -0.74 -14.33 -18.72
CA TYR A 71 0.06 -13.14 -18.35
C TYR A 71 -0.07 -12.74 -16.86
N ARG A 72 -0.75 -13.51 -16.01
CA ARG A 72 -0.99 -13.19 -14.59
C ARG A 72 0.29 -12.80 -13.85
N LYS A 73 1.38 -13.55 -14.04
CA LYS A 73 2.66 -13.29 -13.39
C LYS A 73 3.29 -11.97 -13.85
N ILE A 74 3.24 -11.70 -15.14
CA ILE A 74 3.80 -10.48 -15.72
C ILE A 74 3.03 -9.25 -15.20
N LEU A 75 1.70 -9.33 -15.18
CA LEU A 75 0.84 -8.27 -14.67
C LEU A 75 1.01 -8.05 -13.17
N LEU A 76 1.13 -9.13 -12.38
CA LEU A 76 1.45 -9.02 -10.95
C LEU A 76 2.76 -8.28 -10.72
N ILE A 77 3.83 -8.66 -11.44
CA ILE A 77 5.14 -8.01 -11.33
C ILE A 77 5.06 -6.55 -11.78
N PHE A 78 4.40 -6.28 -12.89
CA PHE A 78 4.24 -4.92 -13.44
C PHE A 78 3.55 -3.98 -12.45
N TRP A 79 2.41 -4.37 -11.90
CA TRP A 79 1.67 -3.56 -10.93
C TRP A 79 2.40 -3.41 -9.60
N SER A 80 3.11 -4.46 -9.15
CA SER A 80 3.96 -4.36 -7.97
C SER A 80 5.10 -3.35 -8.15
N TRP A 81 5.72 -3.31 -9.34
CA TRP A 81 6.74 -2.30 -9.65
C TRP A 81 6.16 -0.89 -9.72
N ILE A 82 4.97 -0.71 -10.27
CA ILE A 82 4.27 0.59 -10.24
C ILE A 82 4.08 1.05 -8.80
N CYS A 83 3.58 0.18 -7.93
CA CYS A 83 3.40 0.50 -6.51
C CYS A 83 4.73 0.91 -5.86
N ILE A 84 5.80 0.13 -6.03
CA ILE A 84 7.11 0.38 -5.43
C ILE A 84 7.68 1.71 -5.92
N LEU A 85 7.73 1.93 -7.24
CA LEU A 85 8.30 3.15 -7.81
C LEU A 85 7.52 4.39 -7.38
N SER A 86 6.20 4.34 -7.42
CA SER A 86 5.36 5.47 -6.99
C SER A 86 5.50 5.75 -5.50
N THR A 87 5.68 4.71 -4.67
CA THR A 87 5.96 4.87 -3.24
C THR A 87 7.32 5.53 -3.00
N ILE A 88 8.33 5.22 -3.82
CA ILE A 88 9.64 5.91 -3.75
C ILE A 88 9.46 7.41 -4.09
N PHE A 89 8.65 7.76 -5.09
CA PHE A 89 8.39 9.16 -5.42
C PHE A 89 7.62 9.91 -4.33
N LEU A 90 6.79 9.24 -3.52
CA LEU A 90 6.17 9.83 -2.34
C LEU A 90 7.20 10.34 -1.32
N PHE A 91 8.36 9.69 -1.22
CA PHE A 91 9.44 10.14 -0.33
C PHE A 91 9.98 11.53 -0.70
N PHE A 92 9.89 11.93 -1.95
CA PHE A 92 10.36 13.23 -2.44
C PHE A 92 9.29 14.32 -2.42
N THR A 93 8.13 14.08 -1.80
CA THR A 93 7.08 15.08 -1.67
C THR A 93 7.27 15.92 -0.40
N TYR A 94 7.09 17.23 -0.52
CA TYR A 94 7.30 18.20 0.55
C TYR A 94 6.00 18.94 0.89
N GLU A 95 6.03 19.68 1.99
CA GLU A 95 4.95 20.56 2.44
C GLU A 95 4.49 21.50 1.29
N GLY A 96 3.19 21.61 1.09
CA GLY A 96 2.58 22.41 0.02
C GLY A 96 2.44 21.71 -1.33
N GLN A 97 3.05 20.54 -1.56
CA GLN A 97 2.94 19.77 -2.80
C GLN A 97 1.74 18.81 -2.80
N ILE A 98 0.55 19.31 -2.46
CA ILE A 98 -0.65 18.52 -2.22
C ILE A 98 -1.02 17.64 -3.41
N TYR A 99 -1.07 18.23 -4.61
CA TYR A 99 -1.49 17.51 -5.81
C TYR A 99 -0.44 16.52 -6.31
N ILE A 100 0.85 16.82 -6.13
CA ILE A 100 1.94 15.91 -6.51
C ILE A 100 1.95 14.69 -5.59
N ALA A 101 1.79 14.90 -4.28
CA ALA A 101 1.68 13.83 -3.31
C ALA A 101 0.44 12.96 -3.57
N LEU A 102 -0.72 13.59 -3.84
CA LEU A 102 -1.95 12.87 -4.18
C LEU A 102 -1.81 12.06 -5.47
N PHE A 103 -1.21 12.62 -6.49
CA PHE A 103 -0.95 11.94 -7.76
C PHE A 103 -0.13 10.66 -7.57
N TRP A 104 1.03 10.74 -6.90
CA TRP A 104 1.86 9.58 -6.65
C TRP A 104 1.19 8.56 -5.73
N PHE A 105 0.42 9.03 -4.74
CA PHE A 105 -0.39 8.16 -3.89
C PHE A 105 -1.42 7.37 -4.70
N VAL A 106 -2.17 8.02 -5.56
CA VAL A 106 -3.20 7.35 -6.40
C VAL A 106 -2.56 6.29 -7.30
N ILE A 107 -1.42 6.60 -7.94
CA ILE A 107 -0.72 5.62 -8.80
C ILE A 107 -0.19 4.45 -7.95
N ALA A 108 0.40 4.72 -6.79
CA ALA A 108 0.88 3.68 -5.89
C ALA A 108 -0.26 2.77 -5.41
N ASN A 109 -1.38 3.38 -5.03
CA ASN A 109 -2.55 2.65 -4.54
C ASN A 109 -3.23 1.83 -5.66
N ILE A 110 -3.31 2.33 -6.90
CA ILE A 110 -3.75 1.55 -8.06
C ILE A 110 -2.80 0.34 -8.26
N GLY A 111 -1.49 0.56 -8.19
CA GLY A 111 -0.50 -0.52 -8.31
C GLY A 111 -0.67 -1.60 -7.24
N PHE A 112 -0.91 -1.19 -5.99
CA PHE A 112 -1.18 -2.09 -4.87
C PHE A 112 -2.45 -2.91 -5.09
N GLU A 113 -3.57 -2.26 -5.39
CA GLU A 113 -4.88 -2.91 -5.58
C GLU A 113 -4.86 -3.87 -6.77
N MET A 114 -4.32 -3.44 -7.91
CA MET A 114 -4.20 -4.31 -9.08
C MET A 114 -3.26 -5.49 -8.83
N GLY A 115 -2.14 -5.27 -8.13
CA GLY A 115 -1.26 -6.34 -7.68
C GLY A 115 -1.99 -7.37 -6.82
N SER A 116 -2.82 -6.92 -5.88
CA SER A 116 -3.66 -7.77 -5.03
C SER A 116 -4.70 -8.55 -5.82
N VAL A 117 -5.33 -7.95 -6.83
CA VAL A 117 -6.25 -8.64 -7.75
C VAL A 117 -5.56 -9.82 -8.44
N PHE A 118 -4.36 -9.59 -9.02
CA PHE A 118 -3.62 -10.66 -9.70
C PHE A 118 -3.05 -11.70 -8.75
N CYS A 119 -2.63 -11.31 -7.55
CA CYS A 119 -2.21 -12.26 -6.52
C CYS A 119 -3.36 -13.19 -6.12
N ASN A 120 -4.54 -12.62 -5.87
CA ASN A 120 -5.74 -13.37 -5.50
C ASN A 120 -6.24 -14.29 -6.62
N ALA A 121 -6.03 -13.93 -7.89
CA ALA A 121 -6.36 -14.76 -9.04
C ALA A 121 -5.58 -16.09 -9.10
N TYR A 122 -4.46 -16.22 -8.36
CA TYR A 122 -3.76 -17.50 -8.22
C TYR A 122 -4.45 -18.46 -7.23
N LEU A 123 -5.21 -17.96 -6.27
CA LEU A 123 -5.74 -18.75 -5.18
C LEU A 123 -6.54 -19.99 -5.63
N PRO A 124 -7.46 -19.91 -6.62
CA PRO A 124 -8.19 -21.07 -7.11
C PRO A 124 -7.32 -22.15 -7.78
N HIS A 125 -6.10 -21.79 -8.22
CA HIS A 125 -5.16 -22.69 -8.89
C HIS A 125 -4.18 -23.37 -7.93
N ILE A 126 -3.92 -22.75 -6.78
CA ILE A 126 -2.95 -23.25 -5.78
C ILE A 126 -3.63 -23.91 -4.59
N ALA A 127 -4.92 -23.67 -4.40
CA ALA A 127 -5.69 -24.19 -3.26
C ALA A 127 -6.74 -25.22 -3.71
N PRO A 128 -6.88 -26.35 -3.00
CA PRO A 128 -8.03 -27.26 -3.19
C PRO A 128 -9.35 -26.51 -2.95
N LYS A 129 -10.39 -26.82 -3.73
CA LYS A 129 -11.69 -26.13 -3.68
C LYS A 129 -12.30 -26.11 -2.28
N ASP A 130 -12.14 -27.18 -1.53
CA ASP A 130 -12.62 -27.34 -0.15
C ASP A 130 -11.83 -26.52 0.89
N LYS A 131 -10.65 -25.98 0.54
CA LYS A 131 -9.73 -25.27 1.45
C LYS A 131 -9.43 -23.83 1.05
N ILE A 132 -10.04 -23.33 -0.03
CA ILE A 132 -9.77 -21.96 -0.55
C ILE A 132 -9.98 -20.91 0.56
N GLY A 133 -11.10 -20.93 1.26
CA GLY A 133 -11.38 -19.97 2.34
C GLY A 133 -10.36 -20.03 3.48
N ARG A 134 -9.94 -21.25 3.87
CA ARG A 134 -8.93 -21.43 4.92
C ARG A 134 -7.56 -20.91 4.50
N ILE A 135 -7.15 -21.18 3.27
CA ILE A 135 -5.87 -20.73 2.73
C ILE A 135 -5.88 -19.20 2.54
N SER A 136 -6.98 -18.62 2.06
CA SER A 136 -7.18 -17.18 2.01
C SER A 136 -7.03 -16.55 3.40
N GLY A 137 -7.66 -17.12 4.42
CA GLY A 137 -7.54 -16.67 5.80
C GLY A 137 -6.10 -16.68 6.31
N TYR A 138 -5.30 -17.66 5.94
CA TYR A 138 -3.87 -17.69 6.30
C TYR A 138 -3.08 -16.57 5.62
N GLY A 139 -3.34 -16.28 4.32
CA GLY A 139 -2.72 -15.16 3.62
C GLY A 139 -3.02 -13.84 4.30
N TRP A 140 -4.29 -13.56 4.55
CA TRP A 140 -4.72 -12.35 5.24
C TRP A 140 -4.11 -12.19 6.63
N SER A 141 -4.09 -13.28 7.41
CA SER A 141 -3.49 -13.26 8.76
C SER A 141 -2.00 -12.93 8.71
N LEU A 142 -1.25 -13.53 7.78
CA LEU A 142 0.16 -13.21 7.56
C LEU A 142 0.35 -11.76 7.08
N GLY A 143 -0.51 -11.28 6.21
CA GLY A 143 -0.52 -9.89 5.77
C GLY A 143 -0.64 -8.93 6.95
N TYR A 144 -1.63 -9.11 7.81
CA TYR A 144 -1.79 -8.28 9.02
C TYR A 144 -0.55 -8.32 9.92
N VAL A 145 0.06 -9.50 10.12
CA VAL A 145 1.31 -9.61 10.89
C VAL A 145 2.42 -8.79 10.22
N GLY A 146 2.56 -8.85 8.89
CA GLY A 146 3.51 -8.04 8.14
C GLY A 146 3.28 -6.54 8.32
N GLY A 147 2.04 -6.09 8.21
CA GLY A 147 1.64 -4.70 8.43
C GLY A 147 1.95 -4.23 9.85
N LEU A 148 1.62 -5.03 10.87
CA LEU A 148 1.91 -4.70 12.28
C LEU A 148 3.40 -4.63 12.56
N ILE A 149 4.20 -5.58 12.05
CA ILE A 149 5.66 -5.55 12.19
C ILE A 149 6.22 -4.28 11.56
N ALA A 150 5.79 -3.94 10.34
CA ALA A 150 6.24 -2.74 9.66
C ALA A 150 5.84 -1.47 10.43
N LEU A 151 4.62 -1.42 10.98
CA LEU A 151 4.16 -0.31 11.81
C LEU A 151 4.99 -0.16 13.07
N MET A 152 5.26 -1.25 13.77
CA MET A 152 6.10 -1.23 14.98
C MET A 152 7.52 -0.76 14.65
N ILE A 153 8.13 -1.30 13.59
CA ILE A 153 9.47 -0.87 13.14
C ILE A 153 9.46 0.63 12.83
N SER A 154 8.46 1.11 12.07
CA SER A 154 8.36 2.52 11.71
C SER A 154 8.14 3.41 12.92
N LEU A 155 7.31 2.99 13.88
CA LEU A 155 7.04 3.74 15.10
C LEU A 155 8.31 3.89 15.96
N PHE A 156 9.01 2.79 16.22
CA PHE A 156 10.17 2.80 17.12
C PHE A 156 11.42 3.41 16.46
N LEU A 157 11.61 3.22 15.15
CA LEU A 157 12.81 3.71 14.48
C LEU A 157 12.68 5.16 13.95
N PHE A 158 11.50 5.56 13.52
CA PHE A 158 11.32 6.83 12.81
C PHE A 158 10.41 7.83 13.54
N VAL A 159 9.36 7.37 14.21
CA VAL A 159 8.40 8.28 14.87
C VAL A 159 8.83 8.61 16.31
N GLN A 160 9.31 7.63 17.07
CA GLN A 160 9.74 7.82 18.46
C GLN A 160 11.19 7.33 18.69
N PRO A 161 12.19 7.85 17.98
CA PRO A 161 13.56 7.43 18.24
C PRO A 161 14.04 7.99 19.58
N HIS A 162 14.34 7.13 20.55
CA HIS A 162 15.00 7.53 21.79
C HIS A 162 16.41 8.11 21.55
N LYS A 163 17.05 7.74 20.44
CA LYS A 163 18.30 8.34 19.92
C LYS A 163 18.18 8.41 18.39
N PRO A 164 18.63 9.52 17.74
CA PRO A 164 18.64 9.59 16.30
C PRO A 164 19.59 8.54 15.73
N ILE A 165 19.05 7.47 15.14
CA ILE A 165 19.82 6.34 14.57
C ILE A 165 20.61 6.78 13.34
N PHE A 166 20.11 7.73 12.61
CA PHE A 166 20.82 8.42 11.54
C PHE A 166 20.82 9.90 11.92
N ASN A 167 21.92 10.55 12.05
CA ASN A 167 22.14 11.98 12.34
C ASN A 167 21.17 12.93 11.60
N LEU A 168 19.96 12.50 11.38
CA LEU A 168 18.85 13.25 10.83
C LEU A 168 18.51 14.32 11.87
N LYS A 169 18.85 15.54 11.55
CA LYS A 169 18.48 16.74 12.29
C LYS A 169 16.99 16.59 12.69
N LYS A 170 16.73 16.61 13.98
CA LYS A 170 15.39 16.55 14.57
C LYS A 170 14.53 17.59 13.85
N ASN A 171 13.76 17.16 12.85
CA ASN A 171 12.94 18.09 12.09
C ASN A 171 11.73 18.40 12.97
N SER A 172 11.62 19.64 13.36
CA SER A 172 10.60 20.15 14.31
C SER A 172 9.16 19.88 13.87
N SER A 173 8.94 19.55 12.61
CA SER A 173 7.62 19.27 12.06
C SER A 173 7.03 17.91 12.46
N ILE A 174 7.86 16.90 12.74
CA ILE A 174 7.36 15.56 13.16
C ILE A 174 6.99 15.53 14.65
N ASN A 175 7.56 16.42 15.47
CA ASN A 175 7.24 16.49 16.90
C ASN A 175 5.91 17.20 17.21
N ASN A 176 5.22 17.74 16.23
CA ASN A 176 3.93 18.43 16.39
C ASN A 176 2.73 17.56 15.97
N ILE A 177 2.92 16.27 15.73
CA ILE A 177 1.79 15.37 15.58
C ILE A 177 1.24 15.12 16.99
N PRO A 178 0.06 15.65 17.34
CA PRO A 178 -0.56 15.33 18.63
C PRO A 178 -0.91 13.84 18.61
N VAL A 179 -0.40 13.13 19.61
CA VAL A 179 -0.74 11.73 19.90
C VAL A 179 -2.16 11.65 20.41
#